data_b5f643caa6ece15059d020fa23991846
#
_entry.id   b5f643caa6ece15059d020fa23991846
#
_cell.length_a   1.000
_cell.length_b   1.000
_cell.length_c   1.000
_cell.angle_alpha   90.00
_cell.angle_beta   90.00
_cell.angle_gamma   90.00
#
_symmetry.space_group_name_H-M   'P 1'
#
loop_
_entity.id
_entity.type
_entity.pdbx_description
1 polymer ?
#
loop_
_entity_poly.entity_id
_entity_poly.type
_entity_poly.pdbx_seq_one_letter_code
_entity_poly.pdbx_strand_id
1 'polypeptide(L)'
;MYVESEVISMTNEELTKTVEQHTLFAAEQSDRIPLFGALYGSQNYGIATPESDVDTKVWLLPSFHDLYTAAKPYSKELHLGDAHVEGKDYRLMVSELKKQNMNFLETLFTPYYWVHPQCERAFKFLKGKRELVARYDVNRGAHAFMGHMYNMYNRFKRDEKPKQVAHLMRLYDCLQRYVLTDEPYEDLLFHPNSLDYLMAVRRGEVPMEELRDIAETYMGLATNLLEEMPEHEVNKDAEWVMNYFSRWVLDKRFKDF
;
A
#
# COMPACT_ATOMS: atom_id res chain seq x y z
N MET A 1 -7.80 -1.77 40.46
CA MET A 1 -8.80 -2.38 39.56
C MET A 1 -8.62 -1.67 38.22
N TYR A 2 -7.72 -2.20 37.38
CA TYR A 2 -7.50 -1.68 36.04
C TYR A 2 -8.68 -2.18 35.19
N VAL A 3 -9.46 -1.24 34.69
CA VAL A 3 -10.45 -1.54 33.64
C VAL A 3 -9.61 -1.71 32.36
N GLU A 4 -9.46 -2.94 31.89
CA GLU A 4 -9.02 -3.19 30.53
C GLU A 4 -10.09 -2.55 29.63
N SER A 5 -9.74 -1.40 29.06
CA SER A 5 -10.50 -0.85 27.95
C SER A 5 -10.33 -1.85 26.80
N GLU A 6 -11.35 -2.65 26.52
CA GLU A 6 -11.42 -3.43 25.30
C GLU A 6 -11.13 -2.47 24.13
N VAL A 7 -10.00 -2.67 23.50
CA VAL A 7 -9.65 -1.99 22.25
C VAL A 7 -10.63 -2.56 21.21
N ILE A 8 -11.72 -1.84 20.96
CA ILE A 8 -12.69 -2.22 19.91
C ILE A 8 -11.99 -1.97 18.58
N SER A 9 -11.26 -2.98 18.09
CA SER A 9 -10.78 -3.00 16.71
C SER A 9 -11.97 -3.27 15.78
N MET A 10 -12.02 -2.59 14.64
CA MET A 10 -13.05 -2.88 13.63
C MET A 10 -12.98 -4.34 13.19
N THR A 11 -14.15 -4.93 13.01
CA THR A 11 -14.27 -6.29 12.49
C THR A 11 -13.89 -6.34 10.99
N ASN A 12 -13.55 -7.51 10.49
CA ASN A 12 -13.27 -7.71 9.08
C ASN A 12 -14.44 -7.29 8.16
N GLU A 13 -15.67 -7.48 8.61
CA GLU A 13 -16.88 -7.08 7.90
C GLU A 13 -17.02 -5.56 7.84
N GLU A 14 -16.77 -4.87 8.96
CA GLU A 14 -16.79 -3.41 9.04
C GLU A 14 -15.72 -2.79 8.15
N LEU A 15 -14.49 -3.33 8.15
CA LEU A 15 -13.41 -2.86 7.26
C LEU A 15 -13.79 -3.02 5.78
N THR A 16 -14.34 -4.18 5.40
CA THR A 16 -14.77 -4.41 4.01
C THR A 16 -15.88 -3.46 3.59
N LYS A 17 -16.87 -3.24 4.46
CA LYS A 17 -17.97 -2.30 4.21
C LYS A 17 -17.48 -0.87 4.11
N THR A 18 -16.53 -0.47 4.95
CA THR A 18 -15.91 0.86 4.90
C THR A 18 -15.17 1.07 3.58
N VAL A 19 -14.40 0.09 3.12
CA VAL A 19 -13.73 0.16 1.82
C VAL A 19 -14.72 0.29 0.67
N GLU A 20 -15.86 -0.40 0.72
CA GLU A 20 -16.93 -0.23 -0.27
C GLU A 20 -17.48 1.20 -0.26
N GLN A 21 -17.80 1.75 0.92
CA GLN A 21 -18.30 3.13 1.05
C GLN A 21 -17.31 4.15 0.52
N HIS A 22 -16.02 4.01 0.84
CA HIS A 22 -14.96 4.88 0.33
C HIS A 22 -14.82 4.77 -1.20
N THR A 23 -14.98 3.57 -1.73
CA THR A 23 -14.88 3.32 -3.19
C THR A 23 -16.03 4.02 -3.93
N LEU A 24 -17.26 3.89 -3.43
CA LEU A 24 -18.42 4.54 -4.00
C LEU A 24 -18.36 6.07 -3.86
N PHE A 25 -17.88 6.56 -2.72
CA PHE A 25 -17.63 7.99 -2.49
C PHE A 25 -16.62 8.55 -3.51
N ALA A 26 -15.48 7.87 -3.74
CA ALA A 26 -14.50 8.32 -4.73
C ALA A 26 -15.08 8.32 -6.16
N ALA A 27 -15.91 7.35 -6.49
CA ALA A 27 -16.62 7.28 -7.77
C ALA A 27 -17.55 8.48 -7.96
N GLU A 28 -18.36 8.80 -6.95
CA GLU A 28 -19.28 9.93 -6.97
C GLU A 28 -18.53 11.27 -7.10
N GLN A 29 -17.49 11.49 -6.26
CA GLN A 29 -16.72 12.74 -6.26
C GLN A 29 -15.92 12.97 -7.55
N SER A 30 -15.62 11.90 -8.29
CA SER A 30 -14.86 11.98 -9.54
C SER A 30 -15.72 11.91 -10.80
N ASP A 31 -17.00 11.55 -10.68
CA ASP A 31 -17.90 11.20 -11.80
C ASP A 31 -17.29 10.10 -12.68
N ARG A 32 -16.74 9.04 -12.04
CA ARG A 32 -16.03 7.95 -12.70
C ARG A 32 -16.50 6.58 -12.19
N ILE A 33 -16.39 5.57 -13.03
CA ILE A 33 -16.67 4.18 -12.65
C ILE A 33 -15.47 3.64 -11.86
N PRO A 34 -15.66 3.10 -10.64
CA PRO A 34 -14.59 2.47 -9.90
C PRO A 34 -14.25 1.10 -10.49
N LEU A 35 -12.98 0.82 -10.68
CA LEU A 35 -12.48 -0.49 -11.07
C LEU A 35 -12.41 -1.40 -9.83
N PHE A 36 -11.70 -0.96 -8.80
CA PHE A 36 -11.70 -1.53 -7.45
C PHE A 36 -11.19 -0.50 -6.44
N GLY A 37 -11.57 -0.70 -5.18
CA GLY A 37 -11.00 -0.03 -4.02
C GLY A 37 -10.43 -1.04 -3.05
N ALA A 38 -9.35 -0.69 -2.35
CA ALA A 38 -8.66 -1.58 -1.44
C ALA A 38 -8.11 -0.81 -0.24
N LEU A 39 -8.18 -1.45 0.92
CA LEU A 39 -7.58 -0.94 2.15
C LEU A 39 -6.06 -0.84 1.99
N TYR A 40 -5.47 0.20 2.56
CA TYR A 40 -4.03 0.29 2.76
C TYR A 40 -3.70 0.90 4.12
N GLY A 41 -2.45 0.73 4.57
CA GLY A 41 -2.00 1.36 5.80
C GLY A 41 -2.11 0.50 7.05
N SER A 42 -2.11 1.16 8.23
CA SER A 42 -1.90 0.52 9.54
C SER A 42 -2.87 -0.59 9.90
N GLN A 43 -4.09 -0.56 9.38
CA GLN A 43 -5.09 -1.59 9.60
C GLN A 43 -4.67 -2.95 9.00
N ASN A 44 -3.94 -2.95 7.87
CA ASN A 44 -3.42 -4.17 7.25
C ASN A 44 -2.26 -4.81 8.03
N TYR A 45 -1.52 -4.01 8.80
CA TYR A 45 -0.24 -4.43 9.38
C TYR A 45 -0.35 -4.93 10.83
N GLY A 46 -1.56 -4.93 11.40
CA GLY A 46 -1.77 -5.27 12.81
C GLY A 46 -1.19 -4.22 13.80
N ILE A 47 -0.82 -3.03 13.30
CA ILE A 47 -0.30 -1.94 14.12
C ILE A 47 -1.29 -0.78 14.26
N ALA A 48 -2.56 -0.97 13.91
CA ALA A 48 -3.59 0.03 14.12
C ALA A 48 -3.84 0.28 15.61
N THR A 49 -4.23 1.51 15.95
CA THR A 49 -4.72 1.92 17.26
C THR A 49 -6.19 2.34 17.11
N PRO A 50 -6.95 2.54 18.19
CA PRO A 50 -8.35 2.99 18.11
C PRO A 50 -8.52 4.31 17.33
N GLU A 51 -7.48 5.14 17.31
CA GLU A 51 -7.45 6.42 16.59
C GLU A 51 -6.93 6.28 15.14
N SER A 52 -6.67 5.06 14.68
CA SER A 52 -6.18 4.83 13.32
C SER A 52 -7.30 4.90 12.31
N ASP A 53 -7.12 5.75 11.31
CA ASP A 53 -8.05 5.89 10.20
C ASP A 53 -8.10 4.65 9.31
N VAL A 54 -9.17 4.54 8.55
CA VAL A 54 -9.31 3.51 7.50
C VAL A 54 -9.00 4.17 6.16
N ASP A 55 -7.79 3.95 5.66
CA ASP A 55 -7.33 4.54 4.40
C ASP A 55 -7.64 3.61 3.21
N THR A 56 -8.12 4.18 2.11
CA THR A 56 -8.51 3.42 0.92
C THR A 56 -7.93 4.01 -0.36
N LYS A 57 -7.35 3.14 -1.20
CA LYS A 57 -6.98 3.49 -2.58
C LYS A 57 -8.04 2.98 -3.54
N VAL A 58 -8.48 3.86 -4.43
CA VAL A 58 -9.52 3.56 -5.42
C VAL A 58 -8.98 3.78 -6.83
N TRP A 59 -9.02 2.73 -7.65
CA TRP A 59 -8.71 2.80 -9.06
C TRP A 59 -9.98 3.08 -9.86
N LEU A 60 -9.95 4.14 -10.64
CA LEU A 60 -11.09 4.69 -11.39
C LEU A 60 -10.88 4.50 -12.87
N LEU A 61 -11.91 4.07 -13.58
CA LEU A 61 -11.86 3.98 -15.04
C LEU A 61 -11.97 5.38 -15.67
N PRO A 62 -11.11 5.71 -16.65
CA PRO A 62 -11.27 6.95 -17.40
C PRO A 62 -12.58 6.92 -18.20
N SER A 63 -13.18 8.09 -18.44
CA SER A 63 -14.26 8.20 -19.41
C SER A 63 -13.74 8.02 -20.83
N PHE A 64 -14.64 7.74 -21.76
CA PHE A 64 -14.27 7.72 -23.20
C PHE A 64 -13.69 9.07 -23.63
N HIS A 65 -14.26 10.18 -23.14
CA HIS A 65 -13.76 11.52 -23.39
C HIS A 65 -12.32 11.70 -22.93
N ASP A 66 -11.98 11.23 -21.71
CA ASP A 66 -10.59 11.28 -21.20
C ASP A 66 -9.59 10.53 -22.08
N LEU A 67 -10.02 9.38 -22.64
CA LEU A 67 -9.19 8.59 -23.55
C LEU A 67 -9.03 9.27 -24.89
N TYR A 68 -10.13 9.77 -25.46
CA TYR A 68 -10.15 10.43 -26.77
C TYR A 68 -9.34 11.72 -26.79
N THR A 69 -9.46 12.54 -25.75
CA THR A 69 -8.75 13.84 -25.64
C THR A 69 -7.37 13.74 -25.03
N ALA A 70 -6.90 12.54 -24.68
CA ALA A 70 -5.69 12.30 -23.92
C ALA A 70 -5.61 13.20 -22.64
N ALA A 71 -6.75 13.39 -21.98
CA ALA A 71 -6.85 14.20 -20.78
C ALA A 71 -5.89 13.70 -19.70
N LYS A 72 -5.37 14.63 -18.87
CA LYS A 72 -4.49 14.28 -17.75
C LYS A 72 -5.19 13.25 -16.85
N PRO A 73 -4.51 12.14 -16.49
CA PRO A 73 -5.08 11.14 -15.60
C PRO A 73 -5.50 11.74 -14.26
N TYR A 74 -6.67 11.35 -13.78
CA TYR A 74 -7.17 11.77 -12.48
C TYR A 74 -6.27 11.21 -11.35
N SER A 75 -5.91 12.04 -10.40
CA SER A 75 -5.22 11.64 -9.18
C SER A 75 -5.52 12.68 -8.12
N LYS A 76 -6.34 12.33 -7.13
CA LYS A 76 -6.71 13.21 -6.02
C LYS A 76 -6.80 12.42 -4.72
N GLU A 77 -6.42 13.09 -3.65
CA GLU A 77 -6.73 12.71 -2.28
C GLU A 77 -8.06 13.35 -1.89
N LEU A 78 -8.98 12.54 -1.40
CA LEU A 78 -10.31 12.91 -0.95
C LEU A 78 -10.41 12.60 0.54
N HIS A 79 -11.25 13.33 1.25
CA HIS A 79 -11.48 13.13 2.67
C HIS A 79 -12.96 12.79 2.92
N LEU A 80 -13.19 11.71 3.66
CA LEU A 80 -14.51 11.34 4.18
C LEU A 80 -14.41 11.28 5.72
N GLY A 81 -14.79 12.39 6.40
CA GLY A 81 -14.43 12.58 7.80
C GLY A 81 -12.90 12.65 7.96
N ASP A 82 -12.35 11.83 8.83
CA ASP A 82 -10.90 11.73 9.05
C ASP A 82 -10.21 10.76 8.09
N ALA A 83 -10.98 9.95 7.35
CA ALA A 83 -10.44 8.94 6.44
C ALA A 83 -9.88 9.56 5.16
N HIS A 84 -8.75 9.03 4.69
CA HIS A 84 -8.12 9.39 3.43
C HIS A 84 -8.52 8.40 2.32
N VAL A 85 -9.11 8.92 1.25
CA VAL A 85 -9.51 8.15 0.08
C VAL A 85 -8.73 8.63 -1.13
N GLU A 86 -7.73 7.87 -1.57
CA GLU A 86 -6.92 8.24 -2.72
C GLU A 86 -7.53 7.68 -4.02
N GLY A 87 -8.17 8.55 -4.82
CA GLY A 87 -8.71 8.19 -6.13
C GLY A 87 -7.68 8.37 -7.24
N LYS A 88 -7.41 7.31 -8.01
CA LYS A 88 -6.47 7.32 -9.14
C LYS A 88 -7.07 6.74 -10.40
N ASP A 89 -6.77 7.40 -11.51
CA ASP A 89 -7.08 6.88 -12.84
C ASP A 89 -6.31 5.59 -13.11
N TYR A 90 -7.01 4.60 -13.58
CA TYR A 90 -6.46 3.31 -13.96
C TYR A 90 -5.26 3.39 -14.93
N ARG A 91 -5.20 4.41 -15.80
CA ARG A 91 -4.05 4.62 -16.71
C ARG A 91 -2.72 4.77 -15.97
N LEU A 92 -2.75 5.16 -14.70
CA LEU A 92 -1.57 5.26 -13.84
C LEU A 92 -1.17 3.92 -13.20
N MET A 93 -2.09 2.94 -13.16
CA MET A 93 -1.92 1.72 -12.37
C MET A 93 -0.65 0.94 -12.74
N VAL A 94 -0.46 0.65 -14.03
CA VAL A 94 0.72 -0.11 -14.49
C VAL A 94 2.01 0.61 -14.14
N SER A 95 2.05 1.94 -14.31
CA SER A 95 3.23 2.71 -13.96
C SER A 95 3.51 2.73 -12.46
N GLU A 96 2.47 2.81 -11.62
CA GLU A 96 2.62 2.77 -10.16
C GLU A 96 3.09 1.38 -9.69
N LEU A 97 2.54 0.30 -10.25
CA LEU A 97 3.00 -1.07 -9.95
C LEU A 97 4.45 -1.30 -10.40
N LYS A 98 4.84 -0.77 -11.58
CA LYS A 98 6.23 -0.86 -12.08
C LYS A 98 7.23 -0.04 -11.25
N LYS A 99 6.78 0.98 -10.53
CA LYS A 99 7.62 1.70 -9.56
C LYS A 99 7.89 0.87 -8.31
N GLN A 100 7.23 -0.27 -8.15
CA GLN A 100 7.31 -1.14 -6.99
C GLN A 100 7.00 -0.41 -5.67
N ASN A 101 6.15 0.61 -5.75
CA ASN A 101 5.74 1.35 -4.57
C ASN A 101 4.83 0.48 -3.71
N MET A 102 5.30 0.19 -2.50
CA MET A 102 4.64 -0.67 -1.52
C MET A 102 3.17 -0.28 -1.29
N ASN A 103 2.86 1.01 -1.18
CA ASN A 103 1.50 1.49 -0.91
C ASN A 103 0.50 1.19 -2.05
N PHE A 104 0.99 0.91 -3.27
CA PHE A 104 0.16 0.46 -4.38
C PHE A 104 0.15 -1.05 -4.52
N LEU A 105 1.28 -1.70 -4.28
CA LEU A 105 1.37 -3.16 -4.28
C LEU A 105 0.48 -3.78 -3.21
N GLU A 106 0.45 -3.21 -2.01
CA GLU A 106 -0.36 -3.71 -0.90
C GLU A 106 -1.85 -3.82 -1.25
N THR A 107 -2.37 -2.98 -2.16
CA THR A 107 -3.76 -3.06 -2.63
C THR A 107 -4.11 -4.37 -3.34
N LEU A 108 -3.11 -5.10 -3.80
CA LEU A 108 -3.29 -6.43 -4.40
C LEU A 108 -3.28 -7.57 -3.35
N PHE A 109 -2.77 -7.29 -2.14
CA PHE A 109 -2.58 -8.29 -1.09
C PHE A 109 -3.67 -8.22 -0.02
N THR A 110 -4.11 -7.03 0.35
CA THR A 110 -5.13 -6.86 1.39
C THR A 110 -6.36 -7.75 1.16
N PRO A 111 -6.92 -8.36 2.21
CA PRO A 111 -8.20 -9.08 2.13
C PRO A 111 -9.40 -8.13 2.04
N TYR A 112 -9.24 -6.85 2.38
CA TYR A 112 -10.28 -5.84 2.44
C TYR A 112 -10.34 -5.03 1.16
N TYR A 113 -11.20 -5.43 0.23
CA TYR A 113 -11.36 -4.75 -1.05
C TYR A 113 -12.81 -4.84 -1.56
N TRP A 114 -13.15 -3.89 -2.40
CA TRP A 114 -14.34 -3.93 -3.23
C TRP A 114 -13.92 -3.91 -4.70
N VAL A 115 -14.61 -4.64 -5.55
CA VAL A 115 -14.33 -4.69 -7.00
C VAL A 115 -15.63 -4.56 -7.78
N HIS A 116 -15.59 -3.78 -8.85
CA HIS A 116 -16.73 -3.65 -9.74
C HIS A 116 -17.07 -5.03 -10.38
N PRO A 117 -18.34 -5.46 -10.39
CA PRO A 117 -18.72 -6.80 -10.87
C PRO A 117 -18.21 -7.15 -12.27
N GLN A 118 -18.22 -6.20 -13.20
CA GLN A 118 -17.69 -6.40 -14.56
C GLN A 118 -16.18 -6.58 -14.62
N CYS A 119 -15.45 -6.16 -13.59
CA CYS A 119 -13.99 -6.20 -13.49
C CYS A 119 -13.47 -7.37 -12.63
N GLU A 120 -14.36 -8.11 -11.98
CA GLU A 120 -14.03 -9.14 -11.00
C GLU A 120 -13.06 -10.20 -11.57
N ARG A 121 -13.31 -10.68 -12.80
CA ARG A 121 -12.45 -11.68 -13.44
C ARG A 121 -11.03 -11.17 -13.68
N ALA A 122 -10.89 -9.92 -14.14
CA ALA A 122 -9.58 -9.32 -14.36
C ALA A 122 -8.84 -9.08 -13.04
N PHE A 123 -9.55 -8.59 -12.04
CA PHE A 123 -8.98 -8.36 -10.72
C PHE A 123 -8.52 -9.67 -10.08
N LYS A 124 -9.31 -10.73 -10.13
CA LYS A 124 -8.93 -12.08 -9.67
C LYS A 124 -7.67 -12.60 -10.38
N PHE A 125 -7.55 -12.37 -11.69
CA PHE A 125 -6.35 -12.73 -12.44
C PHE A 125 -5.13 -11.96 -11.91
N LEU A 126 -5.21 -10.63 -11.78
CA LEU A 126 -4.11 -9.81 -11.27
C LEU A 126 -3.74 -10.18 -9.83
N LYS A 127 -4.74 -10.32 -8.95
CA LYS A 127 -4.56 -10.74 -7.56
C LYS A 127 -3.93 -12.13 -7.44
N GLY A 128 -4.28 -13.07 -8.34
CA GLY A 128 -3.67 -14.40 -8.41
C GLY A 128 -2.21 -14.42 -8.89
N LYS A 129 -1.72 -13.29 -9.43
CA LYS A 129 -0.34 -13.10 -9.89
C LYS A 129 0.40 -12.01 -9.09
N ARG A 130 -0.14 -11.59 -7.95
CA ARG A 130 0.37 -10.48 -7.15
C ARG A 130 1.80 -10.63 -6.71
N GLU A 131 2.23 -11.84 -6.30
CA GLU A 131 3.61 -12.14 -5.90
C GLU A 131 4.60 -11.86 -7.03
N LEU A 132 4.26 -12.29 -8.25
CA LEU A 132 5.07 -12.02 -9.42
C LEU A 132 5.17 -10.51 -9.70
N VAL A 133 4.06 -9.78 -9.57
CA VAL A 133 4.00 -8.32 -9.76
C VAL A 133 4.79 -7.58 -8.69
N ALA A 134 4.75 -8.03 -7.44
CA ALA A 134 5.46 -7.42 -6.32
C ALA A 134 6.99 -7.61 -6.40
N ARG A 135 7.45 -8.56 -7.21
CA ARG A 135 8.87 -8.82 -7.50
C ARG A 135 9.21 -8.53 -8.97
N TYR A 136 8.50 -7.57 -9.58
CA TYR A 136 8.76 -7.14 -10.97
C TYR A 136 10.19 -6.61 -11.16
N ASP A 137 10.63 -5.76 -10.24
CA ASP A 137 11.95 -5.13 -10.23
C ASP A 137 12.40 -5.02 -8.76
N VAL A 138 13.15 -6.02 -8.31
CA VAL A 138 13.58 -6.14 -6.91
C VAL A 138 14.44 -4.96 -6.48
N ASN A 139 15.33 -4.48 -7.37
CA ASN A 139 16.19 -3.33 -7.08
C ASN A 139 15.34 -2.07 -6.85
N ARG A 140 14.39 -1.83 -7.73
CA ARG A 140 13.46 -0.70 -7.59
C ARG A 140 12.58 -0.82 -6.35
N GLY A 141 12.12 -2.03 -6.03
CA GLY A 141 11.35 -2.32 -4.82
C GLY A 141 12.13 -1.98 -3.55
N ALA A 142 13.37 -2.41 -3.47
CA ALA A 142 14.26 -2.09 -2.36
C ALA A 142 14.48 -0.59 -2.20
N HIS A 143 14.73 0.13 -3.30
CA HIS A 143 14.82 1.60 -3.28
C HIS A 143 13.50 2.28 -2.93
N ALA A 144 12.35 1.69 -3.29
CA ALA A 144 11.04 2.21 -2.90
C ALA A 144 10.82 2.08 -1.37
N PHE A 145 11.18 0.95 -0.76
CA PHE A 145 11.19 0.80 0.70
C PHE A 145 12.08 1.84 1.36
N MET A 146 13.32 2.01 0.88
CA MET A 146 14.25 3.03 1.41
C MET A 146 13.67 4.44 1.31
N GLY A 147 13.01 4.78 0.19
CA GLY A 147 12.34 6.07 0.03
C GLY A 147 11.24 6.32 1.07
N HIS A 148 10.46 5.28 1.39
CA HIS A 148 9.46 5.35 2.46
C HIS A 148 10.09 5.48 3.84
N MET A 149 11.17 4.73 4.13
CA MET A 149 11.94 4.86 5.38
C MET A 149 12.48 6.27 5.55
N TYR A 150 13.06 6.84 4.48
CA TYR A 150 13.59 8.21 4.48
C TYR A 150 12.50 9.24 4.78
N ASN A 151 11.30 9.06 4.22
CA ASN A 151 10.16 9.92 4.53
C ASN A 151 9.74 9.81 6.00
N MET A 152 9.69 8.60 6.58
CA MET A 152 9.38 8.41 8.00
C MET A 152 10.45 9.03 8.90
N TYR A 153 11.72 8.84 8.58
CA TYR A 153 12.83 9.42 9.29
C TYR A 153 12.79 10.96 9.31
N ASN A 154 12.56 11.59 8.15
CA ASN A 154 12.45 13.05 8.07
C ASN A 154 11.23 13.60 8.81
N ARG A 155 10.11 12.89 8.77
CA ARG A 155 8.92 13.24 9.58
C ARG A 155 9.23 13.12 11.06
N PHE A 156 9.92 12.07 11.49
CA PHE A 156 10.32 11.89 12.87
C PHE A 156 11.25 13.02 13.34
N LYS A 157 12.26 13.38 12.56
CA LYS A 157 13.16 14.50 12.87
C LYS A 157 12.44 15.85 13.02
N ARG A 158 11.31 16.03 12.34
CA ARG A 158 10.50 17.25 12.41
C ARG A 158 9.48 17.24 13.54
N ASP A 159 8.77 16.12 13.70
CA ASP A 159 7.55 16.03 14.51
C ASP A 159 7.74 15.25 15.82
N GLU A 160 8.84 14.51 15.96
CA GLU A 160 9.20 13.65 17.09
C GLU A 160 8.07 12.70 17.54
N LYS A 161 7.31 12.15 16.59
CA LYS A 161 6.20 11.24 16.89
C LYS A 161 6.66 9.77 16.85
N PRO A 162 6.51 9.00 17.96
CA PRO A 162 6.94 7.61 18.04
C PRO A 162 6.40 6.72 16.90
N LYS A 163 5.17 6.97 16.42
CA LYS A 163 4.57 6.21 15.32
C LYS A 163 5.43 6.20 14.06
N GLN A 164 6.24 7.24 13.82
CA GLN A 164 7.08 7.31 12.62
C GLN A 164 8.27 6.37 12.73
N VAL A 165 8.82 6.21 13.95
CA VAL A 165 9.88 5.23 14.23
C VAL A 165 9.34 3.80 14.11
N ALA A 166 8.17 3.51 14.66
CA ALA A 166 7.54 2.21 14.50
C ALA A 166 7.33 1.84 13.02
N HIS A 167 6.86 2.79 12.19
CA HIS A 167 6.75 2.58 10.75
C HIS A 167 8.10 2.38 10.08
N LEU A 168 9.14 3.14 10.47
CA LEU A 168 10.49 3.00 9.93
C LEU A 168 11.07 1.62 10.23
N MET A 169 10.92 1.14 11.46
CA MET A 169 11.35 -0.20 11.87
C MET A 169 10.64 -1.30 11.06
N ARG A 170 9.31 -1.20 10.91
CA ARG A 170 8.53 -2.13 10.08
C ARG A 170 8.99 -2.13 8.62
N LEU A 171 9.25 -0.96 8.07
CA LEU A 171 9.73 -0.83 6.68
C LEU A 171 11.10 -1.45 6.50
N TYR A 172 11.99 -1.35 7.48
CA TYR A 172 13.27 -2.02 7.45
C TYR A 172 13.12 -3.54 7.51
N ASP A 173 12.25 -4.07 8.39
CA ASP A 173 11.93 -5.50 8.45
C ASP A 173 11.42 -6.00 7.08
N CYS A 174 10.49 -5.28 6.47
CA CYS A 174 10.03 -5.58 5.12
C CYS A 174 11.17 -5.55 4.10
N LEU A 175 12.01 -4.52 4.09
CA LEU A 175 13.12 -4.37 3.16
C LEU A 175 14.12 -5.52 3.30
N GLN A 176 14.53 -5.83 4.52
CA GLN A 176 15.48 -6.90 4.80
C GLN A 176 14.97 -8.26 4.30
N ARG A 177 13.73 -8.60 4.65
CA ARG A 177 13.09 -9.85 4.21
C ARG A 177 12.88 -9.87 2.70
N TYR A 178 12.49 -8.76 2.10
CA TYR A 178 12.29 -8.61 0.66
C TYR A 178 13.57 -8.89 -0.15
N VAL A 179 14.71 -8.42 0.35
CA VAL A 179 16.01 -8.54 -0.33
C VAL A 179 16.69 -9.88 -0.04
N LEU A 180 16.60 -10.37 1.22
CA LEU A 180 17.40 -11.50 1.68
C LEU A 180 16.69 -12.85 1.64
N THR A 181 15.37 -12.86 1.41
CA THR A 181 14.58 -14.10 1.47
C THR A 181 13.62 -14.21 0.27
N ASP A 182 13.15 -15.44 0.02
CA ASP A 182 12.07 -15.72 -0.94
C ASP A 182 10.68 -15.75 -0.27
N GLU A 183 10.56 -15.12 0.90
CA GLU A 183 9.32 -15.09 1.65
C GLU A 183 8.18 -14.44 0.85
N PRO A 184 6.93 -14.95 0.95
CA PRO A 184 5.79 -14.33 0.29
C PRO A 184 5.67 -12.86 0.64
N TYR A 185 5.39 -12.02 -0.35
CA TYR A 185 5.29 -10.58 -0.15
C TYR A 185 4.16 -10.20 0.81
N GLU A 186 3.11 -11.00 0.87
CA GLU A 186 2.01 -10.88 1.84
C GLU A 186 2.52 -10.96 3.28
N ASP A 187 3.40 -11.93 3.56
CA ASP A 187 3.95 -12.14 4.90
C ASP A 187 4.89 -11.01 5.32
N LEU A 188 5.71 -10.50 4.39
CA LEU A 188 6.53 -9.31 4.70
C LEU A 188 5.68 -8.09 5.07
N LEU A 189 4.54 -7.90 4.38
CA LEU A 189 3.71 -6.71 4.58
C LEU A 189 2.90 -6.76 5.87
N PHE A 190 2.26 -7.92 6.14
CA PHE A 190 1.18 -8.02 7.13
C PHE A 190 1.59 -8.74 8.41
N HIS A 191 2.74 -9.41 8.41
CA HIS A 191 3.25 -10.14 9.56
C HIS A 191 4.64 -9.63 9.96
N PRO A 192 4.74 -8.39 10.50
CA PRO A 192 6.02 -7.82 10.91
C PRO A 192 6.63 -8.64 12.05
N ASN A 193 7.95 -8.79 12.02
CA ASN A 193 8.67 -9.34 13.15
C ASN A 193 8.57 -8.38 14.36
N SER A 194 8.59 -8.94 15.56
CA SER A 194 8.58 -8.15 16.81
C SER A 194 7.39 -7.19 16.94
N LEU A 195 6.18 -7.62 16.58
CA LEU A 195 4.97 -6.81 16.62
C LEU A 195 4.77 -6.12 17.98
N ASP A 196 5.00 -6.83 19.09
CA ASP A 196 4.82 -6.28 20.45
C ASP A 196 5.74 -5.08 20.68
N TYR A 197 7.00 -5.16 20.24
CA TYR A 197 7.95 -4.06 20.36
C TYR A 197 7.60 -2.88 19.43
N LEU A 198 7.17 -3.16 18.22
CA LEU A 198 6.65 -2.13 17.31
C LEU A 198 5.47 -1.39 17.94
N MET A 199 4.58 -2.10 18.62
CA MET A 199 3.44 -1.50 19.30
C MET A 199 3.86 -0.70 20.54
N ALA A 200 4.84 -1.17 21.31
CA ALA A 200 5.40 -0.41 22.43
C ALA A 200 6.03 0.91 21.93
N VAL A 201 6.84 0.88 20.88
CA VAL A 201 7.36 2.08 20.22
C VAL A 201 6.23 2.99 19.77
N ARG A 202 5.21 2.45 19.07
CA ARG A 202 4.10 3.24 18.54
C ARG A 202 3.30 3.97 19.63
N ARG A 203 3.10 3.33 20.80
CA ARG A 203 2.42 3.91 21.96
C ARG A 203 3.26 4.93 22.75
N GLY A 204 4.52 5.09 22.38
CA GLY A 204 5.44 6.01 23.08
C GLY A 204 5.96 5.47 24.42
N GLU A 205 5.98 4.15 24.58
CA GLU A 205 6.51 3.47 25.78
C GLU A 205 8.05 3.44 25.83
N VAL A 206 8.70 3.79 24.70
CA VAL A 206 10.15 3.84 24.55
C VAL A 206 10.63 5.29 24.69
N PRO A 207 11.71 5.56 25.47
CA PRO A 207 12.25 6.91 25.63
C PRO A 207 12.65 7.57 24.30
N MET A 208 12.46 8.90 24.20
CA MET A 208 12.71 9.63 22.95
C MET A 208 14.18 9.56 22.50
N GLU A 209 15.13 9.53 23.44
CA GLU A 209 16.55 9.37 23.14
C GLU A 209 16.82 8.04 22.44
N GLU A 210 16.26 6.95 22.97
CA GLU A 210 16.37 5.62 22.36
C GLU A 210 15.69 5.58 20.99
N LEU A 211 14.55 6.26 20.81
CA LEU A 211 13.89 6.36 19.51
C LEU A 211 14.74 7.06 18.44
N ARG A 212 15.54 8.05 18.81
CA ARG A 212 16.48 8.71 17.90
C ARG A 212 17.58 7.74 17.47
N ASP A 213 18.18 7.01 18.42
CA ASP A 213 19.22 6.02 18.14
C ASP A 213 18.70 4.87 17.26
N ILE A 214 17.49 4.39 17.55
CA ILE A 214 16.80 3.39 16.74
C ILE A 214 16.63 3.90 15.30
N ALA A 215 16.11 5.10 15.12
CA ALA A 215 15.85 5.66 13.81
C ALA A 215 17.13 5.80 12.96
N GLU A 216 18.23 6.28 13.56
CA GLU A 216 19.52 6.40 12.90
C GLU A 216 20.13 5.04 12.57
N THR A 217 20.05 4.08 13.50
CA THR A 217 20.55 2.72 13.32
C THR A 217 19.86 2.03 12.13
N TYR A 218 18.53 2.05 12.09
CA TYR A 218 17.78 1.40 11.00
C TYR A 218 18.02 2.06 9.65
N MET A 219 18.22 3.39 9.60
CA MET A 219 18.61 4.08 8.36
C MET A 219 19.99 3.66 7.89
N GLY A 220 20.97 3.53 8.80
CA GLY A 220 22.30 3.03 8.47
C GLY A 220 22.28 1.60 7.95
N LEU A 221 21.56 0.70 8.65
CA LEU A 221 21.42 -0.70 8.25
C LEU A 221 20.75 -0.83 6.85
N ALA A 222 19.71 -0.04 6.57
CA ALA A 222 19.06 -0.03 5.28
C ALA A 222 19.98 0.45 4.15
N THR A 223 20.82 1.47 4.43
CA THR A 223 21.80 1.97 3.47
C THR A 223 22.83 0.88 3.13
N ASN A 224 23.41 0.24 4.14
CA ASN A 224 24.37 -0.84 3.93
C ASN A 224 23.75 -2.02 3.16
N LEU A 225 22.52 -2.39 3.49
CA LEU A 225 21.81 -3.47 2.80
C LEU A 225 21.64 -3.18 1.30
N LEU A 226 21.31 -1.94 0.94
CA LEU A 226 21.16 -1.55 -0.46
C LEU A 226 22.51 -1.50 -1.21
N GLU A 227 23.59 -1.08 -0.55
CA GLU A 227 24.93 -1.06 -1.14
C GLU A 227 25.48 -2.46 -1.41
N GLU A 228 25.10 -3.44 -0.58
CA GLU A 228 25.53 -4.84 -0.70
C GLU A 228 24.58 -5.69 -1.57
N MET A 229 23.40 -5.17 -1.93
CA MET A 229 22.40 -5.92 -2.67
C MET A 229 22.87 -6.20 -4.10
N PRO A 230 22.78 -7.47 -4.58
CA PRO A 230 23.09 -7.79 -5.96
C PRO A 230 22.09 -7.17 -6.92
N GLU A 231 22.53 -6.91 -8.15
CA GLU A 231 21.62 -6.52 -9.23
C GLU A 231 20.72 -7.68 -9.63
N HIS A 232 19.43 -7.40 -9.77
CA HIS A 232 18.42 -8.33 -10.24
C HIS A 232 17.87 -7.89 -11.59
N GLU A 233 17.63 -8.84 -12.47
CA GLU A 233 16.95 -8.56 -13.73
C GLU A 233 15.46 -8.31 -13.51
N VAL A 234 14.91 -7.42 -14.34
CA VAL A 234 13.47 -7.13 -14.35
C VAL A 234 12.68 -8.37 -14.81
N ASN A 235 11.65 -8.74 -14.06
CA ASN A 235 10.82 -9.89 -14.35
C ASN A 235 9.84 -9.62 -15.51
N LYS A 236 10.15 -10.17 -16.69
CA LYS A 236 9.34 -9.98 -17.90
C LYS A 236 7.95 -10.63 -17.83
N ASP A 237 7.79 -11.70 -17.05
CA ASP A 237 6.50 -12.34 -16.86
C ASP A 237 5.57 -11.46 -16.02
N ALA A 238 6.11 -10.76 -15.00
CA ALA A 238 5.37 -9.75 -14.24
C ALA A 238 4.93 -8.58 -15.15
N GLU A 239 5.81 -8.14 -16.03
CA GLU A 239 5.47 -7.10 -17.01
C GLU A 239 4.35 -7.54 -17.94
N TRP A 240 4.42 -8.78 -18.43
CA TRP A 240 3.36 -9.35 -19.25
C TRP A 240 2.02 -9.40 -18.50
N VAL A 241 2.00 -9.83 -17.23
CA VAL A 241 0.80 -9.88 -16.39
C VAL A 241 0.15 -8.49 -16.28
N MET A 242 0.93 -7.46 -15.97
CA MET A 242 0.44 -6.08 -15.83
C MET A 242 -0.12 -5.54 -17.15
N ASN A 243 0.57 -5.79 -18.26
CA ASN A 243 0.15 -5.35 -19.59
C ASN A 243 -1.11 -6.12 -20.06
N TYR A 244 -1.19 -7.43 -19.79
CA TYR A 244 -2.37 -8.24 -20.11
C TYR A 244 -3.59 -7.75 -19.33
N PHE A 245 -3.46 -7.52 -18.02
CA PHE A 245 -4.52 -6.95 -17.20
C PHE A 245 -4.99 -5.59 -17.75
N SER A 246 -4.05 -4.72 -18.07
CA SER A 246 -4.33 -3.40 -18.62
C SER A 246 -5.14 -3.48 -19.94
N ARG A 247 -4.68 -4.31 -20.87
CA ARG A 247 -5.38 -4.52 -22.13
C ARG A 247 -6.80 -5.07 -21.92
N TRP A 248 -6.94 -6.03 -21.00
CA TRP A 248 -8.23 -6.66 -20.74
C TRP A 248 -9.26 -5.65 -20.19
N VAL A 249 -8.85 -4.75 -19.29
CA VAL A 249 -9.72 -3.69 -18.77
C VAL A 249 -10.15 -2.73 -19.87
N LEU A 250 -9.23 -2.32 -20.75
CA LEU A 250 -9.53 -1.44 -21.88
C LEU A 250 -10.47 -2.13 -22.88
N ASP A 251 -10.22 -3.38 -23.26
CA ASP A 251 -11.07 -4.14 -24.17
C ASP A 251 -12.52 -4.24 -23.68
N LYS A 252 -12.71 -4.43 -22.38
CA LYS A 252 -14.03 -4.41 -21.76
C LYS A 252 -14.67 -3.04 -21.84
N ARG A 253 -13.93 -1.98 -21.53
CA ARG A 253 -14.44 -0.61 -21.58
C ARG A 253 -14.92 -0.20 -22.97
N PHE A 254 -14.27 -0.69 -24.04
CA PHE A 254 -14.66 -0.41 -25.42
C PHE A 254 -15.82 -1.28 -25.93
N LYS A 255 -16.08 -2.43 -25.31
CA LYS A 255 -17.19 -3.32 -25.73
C LYS A 255 -18.54 -2.94 -25.14
N ASP A 256 -18.54 -2.11 -24.09
CA ASP A 256 -19.76 -1.62 -23.44
C ASP A 256 -20.29 -0.31 -24.10
N PHE A 257 -19.71 0.07 -25.24
CA PHE A 257 -20.19 1.09 -26.18
C PHE A 257 -20.64 0.44 -27.50
#